data_9122eb5fcd6f4b6417ae57dc8a4e414e
#
_entry.id   9122eb5fcd6f4b6417ae57dc8a4e414e
#
_cell.length_a   1.000
_cell.length_b   1.000
_cell.length_c   1.000
_cell.angle_alpha   90.00
_cell.angle_beta   90.00
_cell.angle_gamma   90.00
#
_symmetry.space_group_name_H-M   'P 1'
#
loop_
_entity.id
_entity.type
_entity.pdbx_description
1 polymer ?
#
loop_
_entity_poly.entity_id
_entity_poly.type
_entity_poly.pdbx_seq_one_letter_code
_entity_poly.pdbx_strand_id
1 'polypeptide(L)'
;MARRSDHSHEEIRDMVLAAAEHIIVEQGHDGLTARKVASEIGYTVGTLYLVFENLDDLIMHINARTLNRLHQLMTDGETQNLAPEDRLMQLGQIYIHFAYSDPHCWALIFEHRPTDDRPMPDWYAEKVMRVFVIVEETLQPLAPHRTESEISQAACALWAGIHGICILGITQKLGDVGEDSVQNLAKSLIVNYLSGFANYQNQPMMNKHI
;
A
#
# COMPACT_ATOMS: atom_id res chain seq x y z
N MET A 1 -32.90 -18.26 26.02
CA MET A 1 -31.69 -19.09 26.04
C MET A 1 -30.54 -18.20 25.62
N ALA A 2 -29.60 -17.95 26.51
CA ALA A 2 -28.37 -17.18 26.14
C ALA A 2 -27.58 -18.03 25.16
N ARG A 3 -27.37 -17.51 23.93
CA ARG A 3 -26.48 -18.11 22.92
C ARG A 3 -25.09 -18.09 23.53
N ARG A 4 -24.52 -19.25 23.84
CA ARG A 4 -23.12 -19.37 24.26
C ARG A 4 -22.29 -18.70 23.16
N SER A 5 -21.44 -17.75 23.54
CA SER A 5 -20.38 -17.25 22.66
C SER A 5 -19.41 -18.41 22.45
N ASP A 6 -19.50 -19.10 21.33
CA ASP A 6 -18.67 -20.28 21.03
C ASP A 6 -17.22 -19.87 20.69
N HIS A 7 -16.94 -18.53 20.53
CA HIS A 7 -15.64 -17.97 20.15
C HIS A 7 -15.20 -16.86 21.10
N SER A 8 -13.90 -16.75 21.31
CA SER A 8 -13.25 -15.65 22.03
C SER A 8 -13.33 -14.34 21.19
N HIS A 9 -13.05 -13.20 21.82
CA HIS A 9 -12.97 -11.90 21.10
C HIS A 9 -11.90 -11.90 20.00
N GLU A 10 -10.79 -12.59 20.20
CA GLU A 10 -9.72 -12.72 19.22
C GLU A 10 -10.16 -13.56 18.02
N GLU A 11 -10.80 -14.70 18.26
CA GLU A 11 -11.37 -15.53 17.17
C GLU A 11 -12.45 -14.77 16.39
N ILE A 12 -13.33 -14.03 17.07
CA ILE A 12 -14.35 -13.20 16.40
C ILE A 12 -13.69 -12.12 15.57
N ARG A 13 -12.62 -11.47 16.09
CA ARG A 13 -11.87 -10.45 15.37
C ARG A 13 -11.29 -11.02 14.08
N ASP A 14 -10.67 -12.18 14.13
CA ASP A 14 -10.10 -12.83 12.95
C ASP A 14 -11.16 -13.27 11.96
N MET A 15 -12.29 -13.79 12.41
CA MET A 15 -13.43 -14.12 11.55
C MET A 15 -13.98 -12.87 10.84
N VAL A 16 -14.14 -11.76 11.56
CA VAL A 16 -14.60 -10.48 10.98
C VAL A 16 -13.64 -9.99 9.92
N LEU A 17 -12.34 -10.01 10.19
CA LEU A 17 -11.31 -9.57 9.23
C LEU A 17 -11.30 -10.45 7.99
N ALA A 18 -11.35 -11.76 8.13
CA ALA A 18 -11.38 -12.69 7.01
C ALA A 18 -12.63 -12.51 6.14
N ALA A 19 -13.81 -12.39 6.75
CA ALA A 19 -15.06 -12.15 6.04
C ALA A 19 -15.07 -10.80 5.32
N ALA A 20 -14.56 -9.75 5.96
CA ALA A 20 -14.47 -8.43 5.37
C ALA A 20 -13.49 -8.39 4.18
N GLU A 21 -12.33 -9.02 4.30
CA GLU A 21 -11.36 -9.19 3.19
C GLU A 21 -11.99 -9.93 2.02
N HIS A 22 -12.71 -11.04 2.28
CA HIS A 22 -13.42 -11.80 1.23
C HIS A 22 -14.45 -10.94 0.50
N ILE A 23 -15.28 -10.16 1.24
CA ILE A 23 -16.25 -9.25 0.64
C ILE A 23 -15.57 -8.20 -0.24
N ILE A 24 -14.44 -7.65 0.21
CA ILE A 24 -13.69 -6.64 -0.57
C ILE A 24 -13.13 -7.25 -1.85
N VAL A 25 -12.54 -8.43 -1.79
CA VAL A 25 -12.00 -9.12 -2.98
C VAL A 25 -13.10 -9.36 -4.01
N GLU A 26 -14.30 -9.80 -3.58
CA GLU A 26 -15.39 -10.16 -4.48
C GLU A 26 -16.20 -8.95 -4.99
N GLN A 27 -16.37 -7.89 -4.16
CA GLN A 27 -17.34 -6.84 -4.41
C GLN A 27 -16.76 -5.42 -4.34
N GLY A 28 -15.46 -5.28 -4.06
CA GLY A 28 -14.80 -3.99 -3.84
C GLY A 28 -15.25 -3.30 -2.54
N HIS A 29 -14.76 -2.07 -2.36
CA HIS A 29 -15.05 -1.26 -1.19
C HIS A 29 -16.54 -1.01 -0.97
N ASP A 30 -17.26 -0.69 -2.04
CA ASP A 30 -18.71 -0.41 -1.98
C ASP A 30 -19.55 -1.63 -1.52
N GLY A 31 -18.99 -2.82 -1.67
CA GLY A 31 -19.60 -4.06 -1.19
C GLY A 31 -19.56 -4.23 0.32
N LEU A 32 -18.62 -3.58 1.01
CA LEU A 32 -18.37 -3.79 2.44
C LEU A 32 -19.40 -3.06 3.30
N THR A 33 -20.14 -3.83 4.08
CA THR A 33 -21.05 -3.29 5.11
C THR A 33 -21.00 -4.14 6.37
N ALA A 34 -21.18 -3.52 7.54
CA ALA A 34 -21.21 -4.24 8.82
C ALA A 34 -22.28 -5.37 8.85
N ARG A 35 -23.41 -5.19 8.12
CA ARG A 35 -24.46 -6.22 8.01
C ARG A 35 -23.99 -7.44 7.21
N LYS A 36 -23.31 -7.22 6.08
CA LYS A 36 -22.78 -8.33 5.27
C LYS A 36 -21.73 -9.11 6.02
N VAL A 37 -20.76 -8.42 6.65
CA VAL A 37 -19.74 -9.06 7.47
C VAL A 37 -20.36 -9.88 8.60
N ALA A 38 -21.28 -9.30 9.38
CA ALA A 38 -21.96 -9.99 10.46
C ALA A 38 -22.75 -11.22 9.97
N SER A 39 -23.42 -11.09 8.82
CA SER A 39 -24.15 -12.20 8.20
C SER A 39 -23.22 -13.34 7.78
N GLU A 40 -22.07 -13.02 7.18
CA GLU A 40 -21.11 -14.01 6.70
C GLU A 40 -20.51 -14.85 7.81
N ILE A 41 -20.21 -14.23 8.95
CA ILE A 41 -19.67 -14.95 10.12
C ILE A 41 -20.77 -15.58 11.00
N GLY A 42 -22.05 -15.40 10.67
CA GLY A 42 -23.19 -15.95 11.43
C GLY A 42 -23.46 -15.25 12.77
N TYR A 43 -23.05 -14.00 12.94
CA TYR A 43 -23.21 -13.18 14.13
C TYR A 43 -24.09 -11.95 13.89
N THR A 44 -24.22 -11.11 14.90
CA THR A 44 -24.94 -9.82 14.79
C THR A 44 -23.97 -8.67 14.55
N VAL A 45 -24.47 -7.55 14.00
CA VAL A 45 -23.69 -6.31 13.85
C VAL A 45 -23.15 -5.82 15.22
N GLY A 46 -23.90 -6.02 16.31
CA GLY A 46 -23.43 -5.70 17.66
C GLY A 46 -22.19 -6.50 18.06
N THR A 47 -22.05 -7.75 17.60
CA THR A 47 -20.87 -8.58 17.86
C THR A 47 -19.64 -8.02 17.15
N LEU A 48 -19.79 -7.52 15.93
CA LEU A 48 -18.71 -6.86 15.20
C LEU A 48 -18.16 -5.65 15.98
N TYR A 49 -19.05 -4.83 16.53
CA TYR A 49 -18.68 -3.65 17.31
C TYR A 49 -18.18 -3.93 18.74
N LEU A 50 -18.12 -5.19 19.16
CA LEU A 50 -17.37 -5.60 20.36
C LEU A 50 -15.85 -5.70 20.11
N VAL A 51 -15.44 -5.84 18.84
CA VAL A 51 -14.04 -6.08 18.45
C VAL A 51 -13.45 -5.00 17.54
N PHE A 52 -14.29 -4.13 16.95
CA PHE A 52 -13.90 -2.95 16.18
C PHE A 52 -14.75 -1.75 16.60
N GLU A 53 -14.13 -0.57 16.68
CA GLU A 53 -14.85 0.65 17.10
C GLU A 53 -15.97 1.03 16.13
N ASN A 54 -15.67 0.96 14.84
CA ASN A 54 -16.57 1.27 13.74
C ASN A 54 -16.09 0.58 12.46
N LEU A 55 -16.75 0.90 11.32
CA LEU A 55 -16.37 0.32 10.04
C LEU A 55 -15.03 0.86 9.53
N ASP A 56 -14.69 2.12 9.82
CA ASP A 56 -13.42 2.73 9.45
C ASP A 56 -12.24 2.06 10.17
N ASP A 57 -12.40 1.72 11.45
CA ASP A 57 -11.42 0.95 12.23
C ASP A 57 -11.22 -0.44 11.61
N LEU A 58 -12.29 -1.14 11.25
CA LEU A 58 -12.20 -2.42 10.54
C LEU A 58 -11.42 -2.28 9.23
N ILE A 59 -11.72 -1.26 8.42
CA ILE A 59 -11.03 -1.02 7.14
C ILE A 59 -9.54 -0.72 7.37
N MET A 60 -9.19 0.09 8.36
CA MET A 60 -7.77 0.35 8.69
C MET A 60 -7.03 -0.95 9.04
N HIS A 61 -7.67 -1.88 9.75
CA HIS A 61 -7.07 -3.17 10.05
C HIS A 61 -6.90 -4.07 8.82
N ILE A 62 -7.84 -4.02 7.87
CA ILE A 62 -7.70 -4.72 6.59
C ILE A 62 -6.56 -4.11 5.77
N ASN A 63 -6.50 -2.79 5.66
CA ASN A 63 -5.42 -2.07 4.99
C ASN A 63 -4.05 -2.39 5.62
N ALA A 64 -3.97 -2.50 6.95
CA ALA A 64 -2.75 -2.91 7.64
C ALA A 64 -2.32 -4.34 7.29
N ARG A 65 -3.25 -5.29 7.12
CA ARG A 65 -2.94 -6.63 6.61
C ARG A 65 -2.41 -6.59 5.17
N THR A 66 -3.04 -5.78 4.33
CA THR A 66 -2.61 -5.56 2.94
C THR A 66 -1.20 -4.97 2.86
N LEU A 67 -0.90 -3.93 3.67
CA LEU A 67 0.44 -3.34 3.78
C LEU A 67 1.47 -4.33 4.34
N ASN A 68 1.10 -5.18 5.30
CA ASN A 68 1.99 -6.23 5.79
C ASN A 68 2.34 -7.26 4.70
N ARG A 69 1.35 -7.68 3.88
CA ARG A 69 1.59 -8.59 2.74
C ARG A 69 2.55 -7.95 1.73
N LEU A 70 2.31 -6.69 1.35
CA LEU A 70 3.20 -5.95 0.45
C LEU A 70 4.62 -5.86 1.04
N HIS A 71 4.74 -5.47 2.31
CA HIS A 71 6.02 -5.38 3.00
C HIS A 71 6.77 -6.73 3.00
N GLN A 72 6.09 -7.85 3.26
CA GLN A 72 6.70 -9.19 3.21
C GLN A 72 7.26 -9.50 1.83
N LEU A 73 6.49 -9.25 0.76
CA LEU A 73 6.95 -9.46 -0.62
C LEU A 73 8.18 -8.61 -0.94
N MET A 74 8.23 -7.36 -0.47
CA MET A 74 9.35 -6.45 -0.70
C MET A 74 10.60 -6.79 0.13
N THR A 75 10.45 -7.54 1.21
CA THR A 75 11.55 -7.94 2.11
C THR A 75 11.97 -9.40 1.96
N ASP A 76 11.38 -10.14 1.02
CA ASP A 76 11.78 -11.51 0.75
C ASP A 76 13.27 -11.61 0.38
N GLY A 77 13.94 -12.66 0.85
CA GLY A 77 15.39 -12.82 0.81
C GLY A 77 16.04 -12.70 -0.56
N GLU A 78 15.30 -12.98 -1.63
CA GLU A 78 15.78 -12.81 -3.01
C GLU A 78 16.04 -11.33 -3.34
N THR A 79 15.21 -10.40 -2.86
CA THR A 79 15.34 -8.97 -3.16
C THR A 79 16.50 -8.32 -2.40
N GLN A 80 16.88 -8.85 -1.23
CA GLN A 80 17.90 -8.26 -0.37
C GLN A 80 19.33 -8.44 -0.91
N ASN A 81 19.57 -9.43 -1.76
CA ASN A 81 20.88 -9.75 -2.31
C ASN A 81 21.19 -9.07 -3.65
N LEU A 82 20.28 -8.26 -4.17
CA LEU A 82 20.44 -7.55 -5.45
C LEU A 82 21.29 -6.29 -5.29
N ALA A 83 21.93 -5.86 -6.38
CA ALA A 83 22.50 -4.51 -6.47
C ALA A 83 21.38 -3.47 -6.29
N PRO A 84 21.65 -2.28 -5.73
CA PRO A 84 20.62 -1.30 -5.41
C PRO A 84 19.71 -0.93 -6.58
N GLU A 85 20.26 -0.76 -7.79
CA GLU A 85 19.49 -0.48 -9.00
C GLU A 85 18.53 -1.62 -9.37
N ASP A 86 19.02 -2.86 -9.35
CA ASP A 86 18.23 -4.05 -9.64
C ASP A 86 17.18 -4.28 -8.55
N ARG A 87 17.54 -4.03 -7.30
CA ARG A 87 16.61 -4.09 -6.17
C ARG A 87 15.46 -3.09 -6.35
N LEU A 88 15.76 -1.85 -6.75
CA LEU A 88 14.73 -0.84 -6.96
C LEU A 88 13.78 -1.25 -8.11
N MET A 89 14.32 -1.83 -9.20
CA MET A 89 13.51 -2.40 -10.28
C MET A 89 12.60 -3.51 -9.80
N GLN A 90 13.14 -4.44 -8.99
CA GLN A 90 12.38 -5.55 -8.43
C GLN A 90 11.27 -5.07 -7.48
N LEU A 91 11.55 -4.06 -6.63
CA LEU A 91 10.54 -3.45 -5.77
C LEU A 91 9.39 -2.84 -6.57
N GLY A 92 9.69 -2.15 -7.68
CA GLY A 92 8.69 -1.63 -8.61
C GLY A 92 7.83 -2.75 -9.24
N GLN A 93 8.45 -3.84 -9.67
CA GLN A 93 7.74 -5.00 -10.23
C GLN A 93 6.85 -5.68 -9.20
N ILE A 94 7.33 -5.88 -7.97
CA ILE A 94 6.55 -6.43 -6.85
C ILE A 94 5.32 -5.57 -6.58
N TYR A 95 5.48 -4.25 -6.53
CA TYR A 95 4.38 -3.32 -6.29
C TYR A 95 3.30 -3.40 -7.38
N ILE A 96 3.71 -3.41 -8.65
CA ILE A 96 2.80 -3.53 -9.80
C ILE A 96 2.08 -4.87 -9.78
N HIS A 97 2.83 -5.97 -9.62
CA HIS A 97 2.23 -7.30 -9.55
C HIS A 97 1.22 -7.41 -8.41
N PHE A 98 1.53 -6.86 -7.24
CA PHE A 98 0.63 -6.81 -6.09
C PHE A 98 -0.67 -6.05 -6.43
N ALA A 99 -0.56 -4.89 -7.09
CA ALA A 99 -1.71 -4.08 -7.51
C ALA A 99 -2.63 -4.82 -8.51
N TYR A 100 -2.05 -5.61 -9.41
CA TYR A 100 -2.82 -6.40 -10.40
C TYR A 100 -3.39 -7.70 -9.83
N SER A 101 -2.71 -8.31 -8.85
CA SER A 101 -3.15 -9.58 -8.24
C SER A 101 -4.29 -9.40 -7.25
N ASP A 102 -4.34 -8.26 -6.55
CA ASP A 102 -5.35 -7.95 -5.53
C ASP A 102 -5.80 -6.48 -5.64
N PRO A 103 -6.43 -6.11 -6.77
CA PRO A 103 -6.72 -4.71 -7.08
C PRO A 103 -7.67 -4.05 -6.08
N HIS A 104 -8.64 -4.80 -5.54
CA HIS A 104 -9.60 -4.25 -4.59
C HIS A 104 -8.98 -3.94 -3.23
N CYS A 105 -8.18 -4.86 -2.66
CA CYS A 105 -7.48 -4.60 -1.40
C CYS A 105 -6.37 -3.56 -1.57
N TRP A 106 -5.70 -3.53 -2.73
CA TRP A 106 -4.72 -2.50 -3.04
C TRP A 106 -5.37 -1.12 -3.15
N ALA A 107 -6.47 -1.00 -3.90
CA ALA A 107 -7.20 0.26 -4.09
C ALA A 107 -7.76 0.79 -2.76
N LEU A 108 -8.25 -0.10 -1.88
CA LEU A 108 -8.83 0.26 -0.59
C LEU A 108 -7.89 1.09 0.29
N ILE A 109 -6.57 0.86 0.20
CA ILE A 109 -5.57 1.65 0.95
C ILE A 109 -5.67 3.15 0.62
N PHE A 110 -6.02 3.49 -0.63
CA PHE A 110 -6.02 4.85 -1.15
C PHE A 110 -7.41 5.46 -1.31
N GLU A 111 -8.42 4.63 -1.51
CA GLU A 111 -9.81 5.07 -1.72
C GLU A 111 -10.55 5.33 -0.41
N HIS A 112 -10.21 4.58 0.64
CA HIS A 112 -10.86 4.75 1.94
C HIS A 112 -10.48 6.11 2.56
N ARG A 113 -11.51 6.88 2.90
CA ARG A 113 -11.40 8.12 3.66
C ARG A 113 -12.20 7.95 4.94
N PRO A 114 -11.54 8.02 6.12
CA PRO A 114 -12.25 7.98 7.39
C PRO A 114 -13.38 9.02 7.43
N THR A 115 -14.47 8.65 8.05
CA THR A 115 -15.67 9.51 8.15
C THR A 115 -15.52 10.62 9.18
N ASP A 116 -14.49 10.54 10.01
CA ASP A 116 -14.15 11.56 11.02
C ASP A 116 -12.78 12.20 10.74
N ASP A 117 -12.58 13.41 11.27
CA ASP A 117 -11.34 14.17 11.13
C ASP A 117 -10.24 13.73 12.13
N ARG A 118 -10.33 12.51 12.68
CA ARG A 118 -9.31 12.00 13.60
C ARG A 118 -7.98 11.80 12.87
N PRO A 119 -6.85 12.13 13.50
CA PRO A 119 -5.55 11.85 12.91
C PRO A 119 -5.36 10.34 12.72
N MET A 120 -4.58 9.98 11.71
CA MET A 120 -4.19 8.59 11.46
C MET A 120 -3.52 8.01 12.72
N PRO A 121 -3.97 6.85 13.23
CA PRO A 121 -3.35 6.22 14.39
C PRO A 121 -1.88 5.87 14.13
N ASP A 122 -1.01 6.05 15.14
CA ASP A 122 0.43 5.79 15.03
C ASP A 122 0.73 4.36 14.54
N TRP A 123 0.00 3.37 15.05
CA TRP A 123 0.17 1.96 14.65
C TRP A 123 -0.09 1.73 13.15
N TYR A 124 -0.98 2.51 12.53
CA TYR A 124 -1.26 2.41 11.10
C TYR A 124 -0.22 3.20 10.29
N ALA A 125 0.14 4.40 10.75
CA ALA A 125 1.20 5.21 10.14
C ALA A 125 2.53 4.43 10.06
N GLU A 126 2.90 3.68 11.12
CA GLU A 126 4.07 2.79 11.12
C GLU A 126 4.02 1.74 10.01
N LYS A 127 2.84 1.16 9.70
CA LYS A 127 2.70 0.18 8.62
C LYS A 127 2.96 0.81 7.25
N VAL A 128 2.49 2.03 7.03
CA VAL A 128 2.75 2.78 5.80
C VAL A 128 4.24 3.12 5.69
N MET A 129 4.83 3.66 6.76
CA MET A 129 6.25 4.06 6.76
C MET A 129 7.19 2.89 6.49
N ARG A 130 6.92 1.69 7.02
CA ARG A 130 7.76 0.50 6.80
C ARG A 130 7.93 0.15 5.32
N VAL A 131 6.94 0.40 4.48
CA VAL A 131 7.03 0.17 3.03
C VAL A 131 7.96 1.21 2.39
N PHE A 132 7.88 2.48 2.81
CA PHE A 132 8.75 3.54 2.30
C PHE A 132 10.21 3.36 2.71
N VAL A 133 10.47 2.95 3.95
CA VAL A 133 11.84 2.71 4.47
C VAL A 133 12.62 1.74 3.57
N ILE A 134 11.98 0.68 3.03
CA ILE A 134 12.65 -0.27 2.12
C ILE A 134 13.16 0.45 0.86
N VAL A 135 12.37 1.37 0.30
CA VAL A 135 12.76 2.15 -0.88
C VAL A 135 13.87 3.14 -0.54
N GLU A 136 13.77 3.81 0.60
CA GLU A 136 14.78 4.77 1.09
C GLU A 136 16.14 4.07 1.31
N GLU A 137 16.15 2.93 2.00
CA GLU A 137 17.35 2.10 2.20
C GLU A 137 17.97 1.61 0.88
N THR A 138 17.13 1.38 -0.13
CA THR A 138 17.61 0.97 -1.47
C THR A 138 18.19 2.15 -2.24
N LEU A 139 17.66 3.37 -2.07
CA LEU A 139 18.14 4.58 -2.72
C LEU A 139 19.41 5.15 -2.08
N GLN A 140 19.59 5.01 -0.78
CA GLN A 140 20.71 5.62 -0.04
C GLN A 140 22.09 5.29 -0.62
N PRO A 141 22.42 4.03 -0.98
CA PRO A 141 23.70 3.69 -1.59
C PRO A 141 23.92 4.29 -2.98
N LEU A 142 22.84 4.59 -3.73
CA LEU A 142 22.89 5.16 -5.07
C LEU A 142 23.22 6.67 -5.07
N ALA A 143 22.96 7.35 -3.97
CA ALA A 143 23.21 8.77 -3.82
C ALA A 143 23.71 9.12 -2.40
N PRO A 144 24.90 8.65 -1.99
CA PRO A 144 25.39 8.77 -0.63
C PRO A 144 25.66 10.22 -0.19
N HIS A 145 25.66 11.17 -1.13
CA HIS A 145 25.81 12.60 -0.87
C HIS A 145 24.48 13.31 -0.57
N ARG A 146 23.35 12.63 -0.70
CA ARG A 146 22.03 13.17 -0.42
C ARG A 146 21.71 13.10 1.07
N THR A 147 20.93 14.07 1.52
CA THR A 147 20.39 14.08 2.87
C THR A 147 19.23 13.08 2.99
N GLU A 148 18.92 12.63 4.22
CA GLU A 148 17.78 11.78 4.50
C GLU A 148 16.47 12.36 3.93
N SER A 149 16.26 13.66 4.04
CA SER A 149 15.09 14.34 3.49
C SER A 149 15.01 14.24 1.97
N GLU A 150 16.12 14.35 1.25
CA GLU A 150 16.17 14.21 -0.22
C GLU A 150 15.93 12.76 -0.65
N ILE A 151 16.42 11.78 0.13
CA ILE A 151 16.15 10.35 -0.10
C ILE A 151 14.66 10.05 0.11
N SER A 152 14.06 10.55 1.19
CA SER A 152 12.63 10.36 1.46
C SER A 152 11.74 11.01 0.38
N GLN A 153 12.10 12.22 -0.09
CA GLN A 153 11.43 12.86 -1.22
C GLN A 153 11.56 12.03 -2.51
N ALA A 154 12.73 11.46 -2.77
CA ALA A 154 12.97 10.60 -3.93
C ALA A 154 12.13 9.32 -3.88
N ALA A 155 12.08 8.66 -2.72
CA ALA A 155 11.25 7.47 -2.49
C ALA A 155 9.77 7.79 -2.73
N CYS A 156 9.28 8.91 -2.19
CA CYS A 156 7.91 9.36 -2.38
C CYS A 156 7.59 9.69 -3.85
N ALA A 157 8.50 10.37 -4.56
CA ALA A 157 8.33 10.72 -5.97
C ALA A 157 8.29 9.48 -6.88
N LEU A 158 9.18 8.51 -6.66
CA LEU A 158 9.19 7.24 -7.38
C LEU A 158 7.92 6.44 -7.12
N TRP A 159 7.53 6.32 -5.86
CA TRP A 159 6.30 5.64 -5.49
C TRP A 159 5.08 6.30 -6.16
N ALA A 160 4.95 7.63 -6.07
CA ALA A 160 3.84 8.36 -6.67
C ALA A 160 3.76 8.15 -8.19
N GLY A 161 4.91 8.13 -8.87
CA GLY A 161 4.99 7.85 -10.30
C GLY A 161 4.56 6.43 -10.65
N ILE A 162 5.08 5.41 -9.96
CA ILE A 162 4.72 4.01 -10.17
C ILE A 162 3.23 3.77 -9.82
N HIS A 163 2.76 4.32 -8.71
CA HIS A 163 1.35 4.25 -8.31
C HIS A 163 0.43 4.88 -9.36
N GLY A 164 0.78 6.05 -9.89
CA GLY A 164 0.04 6.70 -10.97
C GLY A 164 -0.02 5.84 -12.23
N ILE A 165 1.09 5.20 -12.63
CA ILE A 165 1.14 4.26 -13.75
C ILE A 165 0.21 3.06 -13.47
N CYS A 166 0.24 2.48 -12.27
CA CYS A 166 -0.65 1.38 -11.87
C CYS A 166 -2.13 1.75 -11.97
N ILE A 167 -2.53 2.88 -11.38
CA ILE A 167 -3.92 3.36 -11.41
C ILE A 167 -4.39 3.54 -12.86
N LEU A 168 -3.59 4.21 -13.69
CA LEU A 168 -3.94 4.45 -15.09
C LEU A 168 -4.02 3.15 -15.91
N GLY A 169 -3.17 2.15 -15.60
CA GLY A 169 -3.21 0.85 -16.21
C GLY A 169 -4.46 0.05 -15.80
N ILE A 170 -4.70 -0.12 -14.50
CA ILE A 170 -5.83 -0.87 -13.95
C ILE A 170 -7.18 -0.25 -14.38
N THR A 171 -7.27 1.08 -14.43
CA THR A 171 -8.47 1.80 -14.86
C THR A 171 -8.60 1.94 -16.39
N GLN A 172 -7.71 1.31 -17.16
CA GLN A 172 -7.69 1.33 -18.63
C GLN A 172 -7.60 2.74 -19.24
N LYS A 173 -7.01 3.70 -18.51
CA LYS A 173 -6.80 5.09 -19.01
C LYS A 173 -5.57 5.23 -19.88
N LEU A 174 -4.69 4.23 -19.95
CA LEU A 174 -3.56 4.12 -20.87
C LEU A 174 -3.92 3.33 -22.15
N GLY A 175 -5.20 3.04 -22.39
CA GLY A 175 -5.66 2.10 -23.39
C GLY A 175 -5.66 0.66 -22.87
N ASP A 176 -5.78 -0.33 -23.77
CA ASP A 176 -5.75 -1.75 -23.41
C ASP A 176 -4.30 -2.21 -23.19
N VAL A 177 -3.70 -1.77 -22.09
CA VAL A 177 -2.33 -2.14 -21.69
C VAL A 177 -2.38 -3.15 -20.55
N GLY A 178 -1.77 -4.32 -20.76
CA GLY A 178 -1.61 -5.32 -19.72
C GLY A 178 -0.51 -4.98 -18.70
N GLU A 179 -0.36 -5.84 -17.69
CA GLU A 179 0.63 -5.70 -16.62
C GLU A 179 2.06 -5.51 -17.16
N ASP A 180 2.46 -6.26 -18.20
CA ASP A 180 3.80 -6.16 -18.82
C ASP A 180 4.09 -4.75 -19.34
N SER A 181 3.10 -4.08 -19.94
CA SER A 181 3.25 -2.71 -20.44
C SER A 181 3.41 -1.71 -19.29
N VAL A 182 2.67 -1.90 -18.21
CA VAL A 182 2.77 -1.10 -16.98
C VAL A 182 4.15 -1.28 -16.33
N GLN A 183 4.67 -2.50 -16.28
CA GLN A 183 6.02 -2.80 -15.80
C GLN A 183 7.09 -2.09 -16.65
N ASN A 184 6.95 -2.09 -17.97
CA ASN A 184 7.87 -1.37 -18.86
C ASN A 184 7.84 0.14 -18.66
N LEU A 185 6.66 0.74 -18.44
CA LEU A 185 6.54 2.16 -18.10
C LEU A 185 7.20 2.50 -16.76
N ALA A 186 6.98 1.68 -15.74
CA ALA A 186 7.62 1.86 -14.44
C ALA A 186 9.14 1.69 -14.52
N LYS A 187 9.64 0.71 -15.28
CA LYS A 187 11.08 0.55 -15.56
C LYS A 187 11.66 1.81 -16.20
N SER A 188 10.99 2.35 -17.24
CA SER A 188 11.41 3.61 -17.89
C SER A 188 11.45 4.77 -16.89
N LEU A 189 10.44 4.91 -16.03
CA LEU A 189 10.41 5.91 -14.98
C LEU A 189 11.60 5.77 -14.04
N ILE A 190 11.85 4.58 -13.49
CA ILE A 190 12.94 4.31 -12.55
C ILE A 190 14.29 4.64 -13.16
N VAL A 191 14.59 4.14 -14.38
CA VAL A 191 15.86 4.38 -15.07
C VAL A 191 16.13 5.87 -15.28
N ASN A 192 15.13 6.59 -15.81
CA ASN A 192 15.28 8.02 -16.08
C ASN A 192 15.39 8.83 -14.77
N TYR A 193 14.63 8.46 -13.73
CA TYR A 193 14.71 9.10 -12.44
C TYR A 193 16.10 8.93 -11.81
N LEU A 194 16.63 7.69 -11.76
CA LEU A 194 17.95 7.41 -11.20
C LEU A 194 19.07 8.11 -11.96
N SER A 195 18.99 8.18 -13.30
CA SER A 195 19.97 8.89 -14.10
C SER A 195 20.06 10.37 -13.73
N GLY A 196 18.93 11.02 -13.44
CA GLY A 196 18.90 12.39 -12.95
C GLY A 196 19.30 12.51 -11.49
N PHE A 197 18.80 11.61 -10.64
CA PHE A 197 18.98 11.65 -9.19
C PHE A 197 20.44 11.45 -8.77
N ALA A 198 21.16 10.52 -9.38
CA ALA A 198 22.57 10.24 -9.09
C ALA A 198 23.49 11.37 -9.56
N ASN A 199 23.15 12.05 -10.67
CA ASN A 199 23.99 13.05 -11.32
C ASN A 199 23.67 14.50 -10.91
N TYR A 200 22.55 14.73 -10.21
CA TYR A 200 22.15 16.07 -9.79
C TYR A 200 23.04 16.59 -8.66
N GLN A 201 24.17 17.16 -8.98
CA GLN A 201 24.96 17.99 -8.06
C GLN A 201 24.20 19.32 -7.92
N ASN A 202 23.91 19.72 -6.68
CA ASN A 202 23.24 20.97 -6.32
C ASN A 202 23.72 22.14 -7.18
N GLN A 203 23.00 22.48 -8.25
CA GLN A 203 23.06 23.84 -8.76
C GLN A 203 22.28 24.70 -7.74
N PRO A 204 22.93 25.72 -7.14
CA PRO A 204 22.22 26.63 -6.26
C PRO A 204 21.04 27.20 -7.05
N MET A 205 19.84 27.10 -6.52
CA MET A 205 18.67 27.76 -7.10
C MET A 205 19.03 29.21 -7.34
N MET A 206 19.17 29.60 -8.60
CA MET A 206 19.30 31.01 -8.95
C MET A 206 18.01 31.68 -8.50
N ASN A 207 18.07 32.39 -7.37
CA ASN A 207 17.06 33.37 -6.97
C ASN A 207 16.87 34.37 -8.12
N LYS A 208 15.96 34.10 -9.03
CA LYS A 208 15.42 35.12 -9.91
C LYS A 208 14.38 35.89 -9.07
N HIS A 209 14.83 36.96 -8.45
CA HIS A 209 13.95 38.03 -8.09
C HIS A 209 13.27 38.55 -9.36
N ILE A 210 11.97 38.40 -9.44
CA ILE A 210 11.07 39.23 -10.26
C ILE A 210 10.09 39.86 -9.30
#